data_36d6bdf0e0f25e631d065d50c3d7412c
#
_entry.id   36d6bdf0e0f25e631d065d50c3d7412c
#
_cell.length_a   1.000
_cell.length_b   1.000
_cell.length_c   1.000
_cell.angle_alpha   90.00
_cell.angle_beta   90.00
_cell.angle_gamma   90.00
#
_symmetry.space_group_name_H-M   'P 1'
#
loop_
_entity.id
_entity.type
_entity.pdbx_description
1 polymer ?
#
loop_
_entity_poly.entity_id
_entity_poly.type
_entity_poly.pdbx_seq_one_letter_code
_entity_poly.pdbx_strand_id
1 'polypeptide(L)'
;MARRFLLWVLLILAQSSLAEAQVSLPSLRLPNVTGSGSPIPSGSPLSALPLNGDRTLSGLSSDLDLDPRRLTDLRRLRILDLIRKNPKEIEADPNGAPIIRGEVVAFSPSDASLEKARAAGFVVVRERVLEGLDARLVVLQAPNGLSTRRALKDIRRLDGEGVYDFNHLYTDSGVLGAGVPGGGAGEAAGGGVGASGAAGAGAAGGVESERGAVAAAGAAVGAARDAGAGAGAAGGVVTRKVGLIDGGVDTSHDVFRDIVIHQHGCSGASVPAPHGTAVASLMIGRSPRFHGAAPGSELYAADVYCGLPTGGAVDAVADALAWMVREHVPVINVSLVGPPNSMLENVVRLVIAHGHVVVAAVGNDGPAAPPLYPASYPDVVGVTAVDARQRVLLEACRGKQVKFSAPGADMSAANPAQSYASVRGTSFASPIVAGLLAEALPAPDKAAAQRAVSDLAAHAIDLGAPGPDPIYGFGLVGGDLRPELALAKGGASSD
;
A
#
# COMPACT_ATOMS: atom_id res chain seq x y z
N MET A 1 28.91 -65.20 27.09
CA MET A 1 29.10 -65.79 25.74
C MET A 1 28.94 -64.63 24.75
N ALA A 2 29.96 -63.99 24.37
CA ALA A 2 30.86 -64.18 23.26
C ALA A 2 30.09 -64.15 21.91
N ARG A 3 30.23 -63.09 21.18
CA ARG A 3 31.09 -62.97 19.99
C ARG A 3 30.97 -61.63 19.28
N ARG A 4 32.10 -61.05 19.17
CA ARG A 4 32.54 -59.96 18.33
C ARG A 4 32.30 -60.32 16.83
N PHE A 5 31.91 -59.30 16.00
CA PHE A 5 32.28 -59.27 14.60
C PHE A 5 32.73 -57.87 14.22
N LEU A 6 33.98 -57.78 13.96
CA LEU A 6 34.71 -56.69 13.28
C LEU A 6 34.46 -56.85 11.77
N LEU A 7 34.10 -55.79 11.10
CA LEU A 7 34.24 -55.75 9.62
C LEU A 7 34.83 -54.39 9.19
N TRP A 8 35.92 -54.48 8.58
CA TRP A 8 36.73 -53.54 7.88
C TRP A 8 35.93 -52.85 6.74
N VAL A 9 36.07 -51.54 6.60
CA VAL A 9 35.81 -50.85 5.35
C VAL A 9 37.04 -50.08 4.91
N LEU A 10 37.52 -50.46 3.73
CA LEU A 10 38.63 -49.91 3.04
C LEU A 10 38.47 -48.41 2.75
N LEU A 11 39.52 -47.67 3.03
CA LEU A 11 39.78 -46.33 2.55
C LEU A 11 40.26 -46.43 1.09
N ILE A 12 39.47 -45.92 0.13
CA ILE A 12 39.95 -45.67 -1.22
C ILE A 12 40.12 -44.17 -1.36
N LEU A 13 41.33 -43.71 -1.33
CA LEU A 13 41.78 -42.42 -1.76
C LEU A 13 41.69 -42.36 -3.32
N ALA A 14 40.75 -41.61 -3.84
CA ALA A 14 40.80 -41.14 -5.21
C ALA A 14 41.14 -39.65 -5.20
N GLN A 15 42.35 -39.33 -5.52
CA GLN A 15 42.79 -38.01 -5.89
C GLN A 15 42.18 -37.71 -7.28
N SER A 16 41.27 -36.77 -7.37
CA SER A 16 40.87 -36.16 -8.61
C SER A 16 41.39 -34.73 -8.65
N SER A 17 42.31 -34.54 -9.57
CA SER A 17 42.92 -33.28 -9.97
C SER A 17 41.87 -32.21 -10.29
N LEU A 18 41.99 -31.06 -9.63
CA LEU A 18 41.32 -29.81 -10.01
C LEU A 18 41.91 -29.35 -11.36
N ALA A 19 41.14 -29.48 -12.42
CA ALA A 19 41.38 -28.78 -13.66
C ALA A 19 40.72 -27.38 -13.54
N GLU A 20 41.53 -26.35 -13.38
CA GLU A 20 41.14 -24.97 -13.55
C GLU A 20 40.71 -24.73 -15.00
N ALA A 21 39.43 -24.64 -15.26
CA ALA A 21 38.94 -24.14 -16.54
C ALA A 21 39.01 -22.59 -16.50
N GLN A 22 40.08 -22.05 -17.05
CA GLN A 22 40.16 -20.64 -17.43
C GLN A 22 39.17 -20.36 -18.56
N VAL A 23 38.03 -19.73 -18.21
CA VAL A 23 37.14 -19.15 -19.20
C VAL A 23 37.75 -17.85 -19.69
N SER A 24 38.40 -17.88 -20.86
CA SER A 24 38.84 -16.69 -21.56
C SER A 24 37.65 -15.97 -22.17
N LEU A 25 37.33 -14.78 -21.61
CA LEU A 25 36.37 -13.85 -22.21
C LEU A 25 36.93 -13.31 -23.54
N PRO A 26 36.13 -13.26 -24.63
CA PRO A 26 36.57 -12.66 -25.88
C PRO A 26 36.72 -11.14 -25.67
N SER A 27 37.91 -10.65 -26.01
CA SER A 27 38.24 -9.22 -26.04
C SER A 27 37.46 -8.52 -27.16
N LEU A 28 36.44 -7.73 -26.76
CA LEU A 28 35.81 -6.77 -27.65
C LEU A 28 36.80 -5.65 -27.99
N ARG A 29 37.31 -5.65 -29.21
CA ARG A 29 38.04 -4.53 -29.78
C ARG A 29 37.07 -3.40 -30.07
N LEU A 30 37.19 -2.29 -29.33
CA LEU A 30 36.57 -1.03 -29.68
C LEU A 30 37.29 -0.42 -30.91
N PRO A 31 36.57 0.18 -31.87
CA PRO A 31 37.21 0.86 -32.97
C PRO A 31 37.87 2.15 -32.48
N ASN A 32 39.13 2.35 -32.86
CA ASN A 32 39.90 3.58 -32.70
C ASN A 32 39.22 4.71 -33.50
N VAL A 33 38.69 5.71 -32.83
CA VAL A 33 38.34 7.00 -33.43
C VAL A 33 39.42 7.99 -33.00
N THR A 34 40.39 8.22 -33.85
CA THR A 34 41.29 9.35 -33.78
C THR A 34 40.57 10.56 -34.38
N GLY A 35 40.20 11.51 -33.53
CA GLY A 35 39.69 12.80 -33.94
C GLY A 35 40.02 13.83 -32.87
N SER A 36 40.79 14.79 -33.27
CA SER A 36 41.45 15.87 -32.51
C SER A 36 40.55 16.72 -31.66
N GLY A 37 40.97 16.96 -30.43
CA GLY A 37 41.01 18.24 -29.73
C GLY A 37 39.74 18.87 -29.23
N SER A 38 39.47 18.69 -27.94
CA SER A 38 39.12 19.77 -27.00
C SER A 38 39.01 19.19 -25.57
N PRO A 39 39.40 19.89 -24.52
CA PRO A 39 39.44 19.35 -23.15
C PRO A 39 38.05 19.19 -22.56
N ILE A 40 37.81 18.01 -21.99
CA ILE A 40 36.59 17.70 -21.24
C ILE A 40 36.65 18.46 -19.89
N PRO A 41 35.64 19.28 -19.55
CA PRO A 41 35.57 19.84 -18.20
C PRO A 41 35.20 18.73 -17.21
N SER A 42 36.02 18.55 -16.20
CA SER A 42 35.71 17.77 -15.00
C SER A 42 34.60 18.45 -14.23
N GLY A 43 33.36 17.99 -14.39
CA GLY A 43 32.19 18.44 -13.66
C GLY A 43 31.22 17.30 -13.50
N SER A 44 31.00 16.90 -12.25
CA SER A 44 30.04 15.87 -11.87
C SER A 44 28.63 16.17 -12.42
N PRO A 45 27.90 15.19 -12.97
CA PRO A 45 26.59 15.43 -13.58
C PRO A 45 25.43 15.70 -12.59
N LEU A 46 25.72 15.96 -11.33
CA LEU A 46 24.72 16.20 -10.27
C LEU A 46 24.44 17.68 -9.96
N SER A 47 25.08 18.64 -10.68
CA SER A 47 24.96 20.06 -10.35
C SER A 47 24.07 20.89 -11.27
N ALA A 48 23.31 20.29 -12.18
CA ALA A 48 22.55 21.00 -13.21
C ALA A 48 21.04 20.70 -13.22
N LEU A 49 20.42 20.58 -12.04
CA LEU A 49 18.98 20.78 -11.92
C LEU A 49 18.75 22.08 -11.13
N PRO A 50 18.21 23.12 -11.75
CA PRO A 50 17.85 24.34 -11.01
C PRO A 50 16.63 24.00 -10.13
N LEU A 51 16.88 23.78 -8.85
CA LEU A 51 15.85 23.75 -7.81
C LEU A 51 15.49 25.23 -7.49
N ASN A 52 14.88 25.91 -8.43
CA ASN A 52 14.19 27.16 -8.14
C ASN A 52 12.75 26.84 -7.74
N GLY A 53 12.40 27.42 -6.59
CA GLY A 53 11.20 27.31 -5.81
C GLY A 53 9.90 26.93 -6.53
N ASP A 54 9.06 26.21 -5.81
CA ASP A 54 7.61 26.01 -6.03
C ASP A 54 7.13 25.10 -7.17
N ARG A 55 7.94 24.16 -7.65
CA ARG A 55 7.39 22.98 -8.34
C ARG A 55 7.36 21.82 -7.36
N THR A 56 6.19 21.53 -6.80
CA THR A 56 5.93 20.31 -6.05
C THR A 56 6.30 19.08 -6.88
N LEU A 57 6.94 18.08 -6.28
CA LEU A 57 7.33 16.81 -6.92
C LEU A 57 6.17 16.11 -7.67
N SER A 58 4.92 16.45 -7.36
CA SER A 58 3.72 16.02 -8.07
C SER A 58 3.64 16.54 -9.52
N GLY A 59 4.25 17.66 -9.86
CA GLY A 59 4.27 18.19 -11.24
C GLY A 59 5.31 17.54 -12.13
N LEU A 60 6.27 16.80 -11.58
CA LEU A 60 7.30 16.11 -12.36
C LEU A 60 6.87 14.73 -12.87
N SER A 61 5.76 14.19 -12.38
CA SER A 61 5.29 12.85 -12.75
C SER A 61 4.46 12.79 -14.03
N SER A 62 3.93 13.94 -14.51
CA SER A 62 3.09 13.97 -15.72
C SER A 62 3.86 14.11 -17.04
N ASP A 63 5.11 14.60 -16.99
CA ASP A 63 5.91 14.89 -18.19
C ASP A 63 7.21 14.06 -18.32
N LEU A 64 7.44 13.11 -17.41
CA LEU A 64 8.59 12.24 -17.47
C LEU A 64 8.29 11.05 -18.37
N ASP A 65 8.99 10.99 -19.48
CA ASP A 65 9.26 9.76 -20.23
C ASP A 65 9.81 8.73 -19.22
N LEU A 66 8.93 7.80 -18.76
CA LEU A 66 9.16 7.00 -17.56
C LEU A 66 10.19 5.89 -17.85
N ASP A 67 11.47 6.27 -17.88
CA ASP A 67 12.55 5.28 -17.76
C ASP A 67 12.42 4.57 -16.39
N PRO A 68 12.21 3.25 -16.35
CA PRO A 68 12.06 2.49 -15.10
C PRO A 68 13.20 2.69 -14.10
N ARG A 69 14.40 3.03 -14.58
CA ARG A 69 15.55 3.34 -13.71
C ARG A 69 15.37 4.63 -12.93
N ARG A 70 14.66 5.62 -13.52
CA ARG A 70 14.38 6.89 -12.86
C ARG A 70 13.33 6.77 -11.74
N LEU A 71 12.48 5.76 -11.77
CA LEU A 71 11.43 5.56 -10.77
C LEU A 71 11.99 5.12 -9.41
N THR A 72 12.94 4.19 -9.41
CA THR A 72 13.71 3.82 -8.20
C THR A 72 14.45 5.04 -7.64
N ASP A 73 15.00 5.87 -8.54
CA ASP A 73 15.68 7.11 -8.14
C ASP A 73 14.72 8.13 -7.53
N LEU A 74 13.48 8.26 -8.02
CA LEU A 74 12.48 9.18 -7.47
C LEU A 74 12.12 8.86 -6.02
N ARG A 75 11.88 7.58 -5.69
CA ARG A 75 11.63 7.20 -4.29
C ARG A 75 12.85 7.47 -3.42
N ARG A 76 14.03 7.09 -3.89
CA ARG A 76 15.29 7.37 -3.19
C ARG A 76 15.46 8.86 -2.92
N LEU A 77 15.17 9.72 -3.90
CA LEU A 77 15.24 11.17 -3.74
C LEU A 77 14.21 11.69 -2.71
N ARG A 78 12.98 11.15 -2.69
CA ARG A 78 11.97 11.48 -1.67
C ARG A 78 12.44 11.08 -0.27
N ILE A 79 13.01 9.89 -0.11
CA ILE A 79 13.59 9.41 1.15
C ILE A 79 14.75 10.31 1.60
N LEU A 80 15.65 10.64 0.70
CA LEU A 80 16.78 11.55 1.01
C LEU A 80 16.30 12.95 1.40
N ASP A 81 15.26 13.46 0.74
CA ASP A 81 14.65 14.75 1.06
C ASP A 81 13.95 14.71 2.43
N LEU A 82 13.23 13.63 2.74
CA LEU A 82 12.61 13.41 4.06
C LEU A 82 13.66 13.43 5.17
N ILE A 83 14.74 12.66 5.01
CA ILE A 83 15.84 12.61 6.00
C ILE A 83 16.52 13.99 6.14
N ARG A 84 16.79 14.66 5.01
CA ARG A 84 17.44 15.98 5.01
C ARG A 84 16.60 17.04 5.69
N LYS A 85 15.28 17.01 5.54
CA LYS A 85 14.36 17.95 6.17
C LYS A 85 14.17 17.70 7.66
N ASN A 86 14.36 16.44 8.11
CA ASN A 86 14.09 16.02 9.48
C ASN A 86 15.31 15.30 10.13
N PRO A 87 16.52 15.90 10.12
CA PRO A 87 17.74 15.18 10.51
C PRO A 87 17.85 14.88 12.01
N LYS A 88 17.01 15.52 12.84
CA LYS A 88 16.95 15.26 14.28
C LYS A 88 16.11 14.01 14.62
N GLU A 89 15.14 13.69 13.78
CA GLU A 89 14.13 12.66 14.01
C GLU A 89 14.36 11.44 13.12
N ILE A 90 14.89 11.63 11.91
CA ILE A 90 15.00 10.59 10.89
C ILE A 90 16.46 10.43 10.44
N GLU A 91 16.86 9.20 10.23
CA GLU A 91 18.15 8.86 9.62
C GLU A 91 18.00 7.68 8.66
N ALA A 92 19.05 7.38 7.89
CA ALA A 92 19.08 6.23 7.02
C ALA A 92 19.59 4.98 7.74
N ASP A 93 18.97 3.84 7.49
CA ASP A 93 19.52 2.54 7.82
C ASP A 93 20.75 2.20 6.94
N PRO A 94 21.45 1.05 7.13
CA PRO A 94 22.56 0.65 6.28
C PRO A 94 22.25 0.54 4.79
N ASN A 95 20.99 0.35 4.41
CA ASN A 95 20.53 0.17 3.03
C ASN A 95 19.91 1.44 2.44
N GLY A 96 19.89 2.53 3.22
CA GLY A 96 19.33 3.82 2.81
C GLY A 96 17.84 3.99 3.08
N ALA A 97 17.19 3.05 3.77
CA ALA A 97 15.78 3.19 4.16
C ALA A 97 15.63 4.14 5.36
N PRO A 98 14.51 4.92 5.43
CA PRO A 98 14.31 5.87 6.51
C PRO A 98 13.91 5.15 7.80
N ILE A 99 14.53 5.54 8.91
CA ILE A 99 14.26 5.02 10.25
C ILE A 99 14.13 6.17 11.25
N ILE A 100 13.38 5.96 12.31
CA ILE A 100 13.35 6.90 13.44
C ILE A 100 14.70 6.83 14.17
N ARG A 101 15.30 8.00 14.33
CA ARG A 101 16.62 8.13 14.94
C ARG A 101 16.63 7.68 16.39
N GLY A 102 17.54 6.78 16.71
CA GLY A 102 17.74 6.28 18.06
C GLY A 102 16.71 5.24 18.50
N GLU A 103 15.72 4.88 17.68
CA GLU A 103 14.70 3.91 18.04
C GLU A 103 14.99 2.51 17.47
N VAL A 104 14.85 1.51 18.34
CA VAL A 104 14.86 0.08 18.01
C VAL A 104 13.53 -0.51 18.48
N VAL A 105 12.89 -1.28 17.62
CA VAL A 105 11.66 -2.00 17.96
C VAL A 105 11.95 -3.44 18.36
N ALA A 106 11.24 -3.93 19.38
CA ALA A 106 11.33 -5.28 19.88
C ALA A 106 9.96 -5.97 19.83
N PHE A 107 9.90 -7.17 19.29
CA PHE A 107 8.67 -7.97 19.22
C PHE A 107 8.65 -8.98 20.36
N SER A 108 7.65 -8.89 21.24
CA SER A 108 7.43 -9.76 22.40
C SER A 108 8.69 -10.07 23.23
N PRO A 109 9.49 -9.04 23.59
CA PRO A 109 10.66 -9.29 24.42
C PRO A 109 10.24 -9.82 25.79
N SER A 110 11.04 -10.74 26.37
CA SER A 110 10.84 -11.17 27.75
C SER A 110 11.20 -10.06 28.75
N ASP A 111 10.70 -10.15 29.98
CA ASP A 111 11.07 -9.18 31.00
C ASP A 111 12.58 -9.22 31.30
N ALA A 112 13.17 -10.41 31.26
CA ALA A 112 14.62 -10.58 31.38
C ALA A 112 15.39 -9.88 30.22
N SER A 113 14.85 -9.93 29.00
CA SER A 113 15.41 -9.21 27.85
C SER A 113 15.33 -7.69 28.04
N LEU A 114 14.22 -7.18 28.57
CA LEU A 114 14.07 -5.75 28.88
C LEU A 114 14.99 -5.31 30.03
N GLU A 115 15.19 -6.13 31.05
CA GLU A 115 16.15 -5.82 32.11
C GLU A 115 17.59 -5.75 31.58
N LYS A 116 18.00 -6.68 30.72
CA LYS A 116 19.31 -6.62 30.03
C LYS A 116 19.44 -5.33 29.22
N ALA A 117 18.38 -4.97 28.47
CA ALA A 117 18.36 -3.72 27.67
C ALA A 117 18.52 -2.49 28.58
N ARG A 118 17.76 -2.40 29.68
CA ARG A 118 17.85 -1.30 30.66
C ARG A 118 19.25 -1.22 31.28
N ALA A 119 19.83 -2.35 31.68
CA ALA A 119 21.19 -2.41 32.22
C ALA A 119 22.25 -1.94 31.21
N ALA A 120 21.99 -2.10 29.91
CA ALA A 120 22.83 -1.59 28.83
C ALA A 120 22.54 -0.11 28.45
N GLY A 121 21.63 0.56 29.18
CA GLY A 121 21.32 1.97 29.00
C GLY A 121 20.21 2.27 27.98
N PHE A 122 19.50 1.25 27.48
CA PHE A 122 18.30 1.48 26.66
C PHE A 122 17.14 1.92 27.54
N VAL A 123 16.29 2.80 27.00
CA VAL A 123 15.08 3.29 27.67
C VAL A 123 13.86 2.80 26.91
N VAL A 124 12.90 2.21 27.59
CA VAL A 124 11.58 1.90 27.01
C VAL A 124 10.83 3.23 26.85
N VAL A 125 10.56 3.62 25.62
CA VAL A 125 9.84 4.89 25.31
C VAL A 125 8.37 4.64 24.94
N ARG A 126 8.07 3.48 24.41
CA ARG A 126 6.69 3.04 24.14
C ARG A 126 6.58 1.54 24.31
N GLU A 127 5.49 1.11 24.91
CA GLU A 127 5.11 -0.29 25.01
C GLU A 127 3.63 -0.42 24.67
N ARG A 128 3.30 -1.38 23.82
CA ARG A 128 1.93 -1.66 23.40
C ARG A 128 1.66 -3.16 23.47
N VAL A 129 0.58 -3.52 24.10
CA VAL A 129 0.00 -4.86 23.97
C VAL A 129 -0.70 -4.91 22.62
N LEU A 130 -0.32 -5.86 21.79
CA LEU A 130 -0.98 -6.11 20.51
C LEU A 130 -2.17 -7.04 20.79
N GLU A 131 -3.29 -6.42 21.22
CA GLU A 131 -4.50 -7.12 21.62
C GLU A 131 -5.02 -8.01 20.49
N GLY A 132 -5.40 -9.25 20.80
CA GLY A 132 -5.83 -10.26 19.83
C GLY A 132 -4.71 -11.00 19.10
N LEU A 133 -3.44 -10.60 19.30
CA LEU A 133 -2.27 -11.29 18.72
C LEU A 133 -1.40 -12.00 19.78
N ASP A 134 -1.77 -11.93 21.05
CA ASP A 134 -0.99 -12.44 22.19
C ASP A 134 0.49 -12.04 22.12
N ALA A 135 0.73 -10.79 21.71
CA ALA A 135 2.04 -10.24 21.48
C ALA A 135 2.16 -8.85 22.10
N ARG A 136 3.39 -8.40 22.32
CA ARG A 136 3.67 -7.02 22.71
C ARG A 136 4.74 -6.42 21.81
N LEU A 137 4.66 -5.14 21.62
CA LEU A 137 5.64 -4.35 20.91
C LEU A 137 6.27 -3.36 21.89
N VAL A 138 7.59 -3.31 21.90
CA VAL A 138 8.34 -2.37 22.73
C VAL A 138 9.26 -1.54 21.85
N VAL A 139 9.21 -0.22 22.00
CA VAL A 139 10.14 0.70 21.37
C VAL A 139 11.18 1.12 22.39
N LEU A 140 12.43 0.87 22.06
CA LEU A 140 13.60 1.17 22.89
C LEU A 140 14.34 2.35 22.29
N GLN A 141 14.58 3.37 23.10
CA GLN A 141 15.51 4.45 22.79
C GLN A 141 16.94 4.01 23.05
N ALA A 142 17.81 4.20 22.09
CA ALA A 142 19.23 3.92 22.21
C ALA A 142 19.90 4.79 23.29
N PRO A 143 20.94 4.29 23.96
CA PRO A 143 21.74 5.08 24.90
C PRO A 143 22.31 6.33 24.24
N ASN A 144 22.41 7.44 25.01
CA ASN A 144 22.95 8.70 24.51
C ASN A 144 24.31 8.53 23.84
N GLY A 145 24.47 9.15 22.66
CA GLY A 145 25.70 9.09 21.88
C GLY A 145 25.88 7.81 21.05
N LEU A 146 24.97 6.84 21.15
CA LEU A 146 25.00 5.62 20.35
C LEU A 146 24.16 5.80 19.09
N SER A 147 24.73 5.49 17.91
CA SER A 147 23.95 5.49 16.66
C SER A 147 22.93 4.34 16.65
N THR A 148 21.78 4.54 15.98
CA THR A 148 20.72 3.53 15.91
C THR A 148 21.23 2.20 15.35
N ARG A 149 22.11 2.24 14.34
CA ARG A 149 22.79 1.04 13.80
C ARG A 149 23.56 0.28 14.86
N ARG A 150 24.32 0.99 15.67
CA ARG A 150 25.11 0.36 16.74
C ARG A 150 24.20 -0.17 17.83
N ALA A 151 23.17 0.58 18.21
CA ALA A 151 22.17 0.16 19.19
C ALA A 151 21.49 -1.14 18.78
N LEU A 152 21.01 -1.28 17.54
CA LEU A 152 20.42 -2.51 17.03
C LEU A 152 21.40 -3.69 17.07
N LYS A 153 22.66 -3.46 16.70
CA LYS A 153 23.69 -4.50 16.75
C LYS A 153 23.97 -4.95 18.19
N ASP A 154 24.03 -4.02 19.13
CA ASP A 154 24.36 -4.31 20.51
C ASP A 154 23.21 -5.01 21.24
N ILE A 155 21.95 -4.59 21.03
CA ILE A 155 20.77 -5.27 21.62
C ILE A 155 20.62 -6.70 21.09
N ARG A 156 20.82 -6.95 19.79
CA ARG A 156 20.82 -8.30 19.21
C ARG A 156 21.91 -9.20 19.76
N ARG A 157 23.02 -8.62 20.22
CA ARG A 157 24.11 -9.38 20.88
C ARG A 157 23.76 -9.69 22.33
N LEU A 158 23.11 -8.76 23.03
CA LEU A 158 22.70 -8.93 24.42
C LEU A 158 21.58 -9.96 24.57
N ASP A 159 20.71 -10.04 23.58
CA ASP A 159 19.57 -10.97 23.53
C ASP A 159 19.45 -11.58 22.14
N GLY A 160 20.24 -12.63 21.91
CA GLY A 160 20.37 -13.27 20.59
C GLY A 160 19.12 -14.02 20.11
N GLU A 161 18.19 -14.32 21.01
CA GLU A 161 16.92 -14.99 20.68
C GLU A 161 15.78 -13.98 20.44
N GLY A 162 15.97 -12.73 20.86
CA GLY A 162 14.97 -11.67 20.70
C GLY A 162 14.83 -11.17 19.26
N VAL A 163 13.62 -10.77 18.91
CA VAL A 163 13.33 -10.15 17.60
C VAL A 163 13.42 -8.63 17.74
N TYR A 164 14.47 -8.07 17.17
CA TYR A 164 14.75 -6.64 17.19
C TYR A 164 14.96 -6.10 15.77
N ASP A 165 14.44 -4.91 15.48
CA ASP A 165 14.70 -4.23 14.21
C ASP A 165 14.71 -2.70 14.38
N PHE A 166 15.04 -1.98 13.32
CA PHE A 166 14.87 -0.53 13.25
C PHE A 166 13.39 -0.16 13.26
N ASN A 167 13.06 1.01 13.79
CA ASN A 167 11.75 1.61 13.59
C ASN A 167 11.70 2.27 12.21
N HIS A 168 11.48 1.44 11.16
CA HIS A 168 11.44 1.89 9.77
C HIS A 168 10.18 2.71 9.49
N LEU A 169 10.31 3.67 8.57
CA LEU A 169 9.19 4.44 8.04
C LEU A 169 8.72 3.82 6.72
N TYR A 170 7.43 3.51 6.65
CA TYR A 170 6.73 3.07 5.46
C TYR A 170 6.04 4.28 4.81
N THR A 171 6.07 4.35 3.50
CA THR A 171 5.55 5.49 2.74
C THR A 171 4.48 5.04 1.76
N ASP A 172 3.58 5.95 1.41
CA ASP A 172 2.67 5.75 0.29
C ASP A 172 3.45 5.58 -1.02
N SER A 173 2.85 4.91 -1.98
CA SER A 173 3.50 4.61 -3.26
C SER A 173 2.71 5.12 -4.47
N GLY A 174 1.56 5.77 -4.27
CA GLY A 174 0.72 6.28 -5.34
C GLY A 174 1.03 7.72 -5.73
N VAL A 175 0.52 8.15 -6.89
CA VAL A 175 0.52 9.54 -7.36
C VAL A 175 -0.92 9.99 -7.55
N LEU A 176 -1.26 11.14 -6.96
CA LEU A 176 -2.53 11.84 -7.16
C LEU A 176 -2.28 13.05 -8.09
N GLY A 177 -3.08 13.19 -9.13
CA GLY A 177 -3.14 14.40 -9.94
C GLY A 177 -3.74 15.57 -9.15
N ALA A 178 -3.63 16.78 -9.69
CA ALA A 178 -4.29 17.95 -9.10
C ALA A 178 -5.81 17.69 -9.01
N GLY A 179 -6.36 17.85 -7.80
CA GLY A 179 -7.78 17.71 -7.56
C GLY A 179 -8.57 18.84 -8.22
N VAL A 180 -9.71 18.52 -8.83
CA VAL A 180 -10.68 19.50 -9.31
C VAL A 180 -11.86 19.51 -8.34
N PRO A 181 -12.33 20.70 -7.87
CA PRO A 181 -13.50 20.79 -7.02
C PRO A 181 -14.70 20.08 -7.68
N GLY A 182 -15.29 19.17 -6.95
CA GLY A 182 -16.53 18.51 -7.38
C GLY A 182 -17.62 19.58 -7.49
N GLY A 183 -18.30 19.65 -8.64
CA GLY A 183 -19.43 20.54 -8.84
C GLY A 183 -20.61 20.17 -7.93
N GLY A 184 -20.54 20.54 -6.66
CA GLY A 184 -21.63 20.52 -5.72
C GLY A 184 -22.18 21.93 -5.62
N ALA A 185 -23.43 22.17 -6.03
CA ALA A 185 -24.13 23.40 -5.81
C ALA A 185 -24.20 23.70 -4.32
N GLY A 186 -23.54 24.78 -3.91
CA GLY A 186 -23.54 25.29 -2.56
C GLY A 186 -22.75 26.58 -2.46
N GLU A 187 -23.28 27.67 -3.02
CA GLU A 187 -22.81 29.01 -2.71
C GLU A 187 -22.88 29.24 -1.20
N ALA A 188 -21.76 29.47 -0.57
CA ALA A 188 -21.66 30.17 0.69
C ALA A 188 -21.10 31.56 0.41
N ALA A 189 -22.01 32.50 0.20
CA ALA A 189 -21.74 33.92 0.05
C ALA A 189 -21.11 34.49 1.33
N GLY A 190 -20.00 35.16 1.20
CA GLY A 190 -19.47 36.12 2.14
C GLY A 190 -20.33 37.38 2.13
N GLY A 191 -20.63 37.87 3.33
CA GLY A 191 -21.56 38.97 3.58
C GLY A 191 -21.20 40.32 2.97
N GLY A 192 -22.21 41.00 2.51
CA GLY A 192 -22.27 42.44 2.22
C GLY A 192 -23.70 42.92 2.28
N VAL A 193 -23.92 43.86 3.14
CA VAL A 193 -25.16 44.51 3.54
C VAL A 193 -25.76 45.30 2.37
N GLY A 194 -27.12 45.25 2.18
CA GLY A 194 -27.83 46.27 1.40
C GLY A 194 -29.19 45.87 0.83
N ALA A 195 -30.23 46.24 1.56
CA ALA A 195 -31.62 46.68 1.33
C ALA A 195 -32.39 46.39 0.02
N SER A 196 -33.62 45.92 0.28
CA SER A 196 -34.96 46.26 -0.28
C SER A 196 -35.35 45.89 -1.70
N GLY A 197 -36.54 45.23 -1.83
CA GLY A 197 -37.48 45.47 -2.93
C GLY A 197 -38.24 44.28 -3.49
N ALA A 198 -39.38 44.01 -2.95
CA ALA A 198 -40.69 43.59 -3.47
C ALA A 198 -40.87 42.71 -4.74
N ALA A 199 -41.64 41.64 -4.51
CA ALA A 199 -42.83 41.16 -5.25
C ALA A 199 -42.78 40.75 -6.73
N GLY A 200 -43.30 39.53 -7.00
CA GLY A 200 -43.85 39.14 -8.30
C GLY A 200 -44.08 37.65 -8.45
N ALA A 201 -45.35 37.25 -8.29
CA ALA A 201 -45.86 35.90 -8.53
C ALA A 201 -46.04 35.61 -10.02
N GLY A 202 -45.96 34.30 -10.40
CA GLY A 202 -46.39 33.85 -11.69
C GLY A 202 -46.26 32.36 -11.90
N ALA A 203 -47.41 31.73 -12.08
CA ALA A 203 -47.71 30.31 -12.08
C ALA A 203 -47.57 29.62 -13.44
N ALA A 204 -47.49 28.32 -13.37
CA ALA A 204 -48.10 27.27 -14.20
C ALA A 204 -47.63 27.00 -15.65
N GLY A 205 -47.54 25.68 -15.93
CA GLY A 205 -47.74 25.14 -17.26
C GLY A 205 -46.93 23.86 -17.52
N GLY A 206 -47.55 22.69 -17.22
CA GLY A 206 -47.02 21.40 -17.71
C GLY A 206 -47.34 21.16 -19.14
N VAL A 207 -46.69 20.23 -19.78
CA VAL A 207 -47.21 19.29 -20.80
C VAL A 207 -46.31 18.08 -20.92
N GLU A 208 -46.92 16.90 -20.80
CA GLU A 208 -46.39 15.59 -21.18
C GLU A 208 -46.17 15.45 -22.69
N SER A 209 -45.19 14.69 -23.12
CA SER A 209 -45.32 13.92 -24.36
C SER A 209 -44.34 12.77 -24.42
N GLU A 210 -44.90 11.63 -24.74
CA GLU A 210 -44.34 10.28 -24.87
C GLU A 210 -43.46 10.05 -26.13
N ARG A 211 -42.74 8.92 -26.05
CA ARG A 211 -42.36 7.90 -27.04
C ARG A 211 -41.08 8.04 -27.82
N GLY A 212 -40.34 6.91 -27.70
CA GLY A 212 -39.37 6.47 -28.69
C GLY A 212 -38.40 5.41 -28.20
N ALA A 213 -38.84 4.15 -28.19
CA ALA A 213 -38.02 2.99 -27.93
C ALA A 213 -37.05 2.70 -29.10
N VAL A 214 -35.79 2.40 -28.80
CA VAL A 214 -34.99 1.44 -29.58
C VAL A 214 -34.21 0.56 -28.61
N ALA A 215 -34.61 -0.70 -28.59
CA ALA A 215 -33.91 -1.79 -27.94
C ALA A 215 -32.79 -2.28 -28.87
N ALA A 216 -31.64 -2.68 -28.31
CA ALA A 216 -31.07 -4.01 -28.53
C ALA A 216 -29.66 -4.18 -27.96
N ALA A 217 -29.48 -5.34 -27.32
CA ALA A 217 -28.26 -6.12 -27.13
C ALA A 217 -27.25 -5.63 -26.07
N GLY A 218 -27.41 -6.18 -24.87
CA GLY A 218 -26.45 -6.08 -23.75
C GLY A 218 -26.89 -6.89 -22.53
N ALA A 219 -27.60 -7.99 -22.74
CA ALA A 219 -28.03 -8.86 -21.65
C ALA A 219 -27.30 -10.20 -21.72
N ALA A 220 -26.27 -10.37 -20.90
CA ALA A 220 -25.86 -11.67 -20.37
C ALA A 220 -24.64 -11.48 -19.42
N VAL A 221 -24.86 -11.07 -18.18
CA VAL A 221 -24.13 -11.46 -16.96
C VAL A 221 -24.83 -10.82 -15.73
N GLY A 222 -26.14 -10.95 -15.69
CA GLY A 222 -26.96 -10.46 -14.58
C GLY A 222 -27.81 -11.53 -13.90
N ALA A 223 -27.45 -12.80 -14.01
CA ALA A 223 -28.28 -13.92 -13.53
C ALA A 223 -27.50 -14.93 -12.68
N ALA A 224 -26.88 -14.47 -11.60
CA ALA A 224 -26.40 -15.35 -10.54
C ALA A 224 -26.50 -14.71 -9.15
N ARG A 225 -27.53 -13.88 -8.90
CA ARG A 225 -27.78 -13.25 -7.59
C ARG A 225 -29.02 -13.76 -6.85
N ASP A 226 -29.79 -14.71 -7.42
CA ASP A 226 -31.01 -15.22 -6.79
C ASP A 226 -31.12 -16.74 -6.91
N ALA A 227 -30.26 -17.46 -6.20
CA ALA A 227 -30.50 -18.88 -5.91
C ALA A 227 -29.77 -19.25 -4.60
N GLY A 228 -30.40 -18.96 -3.48
CA GLY A 228 -29.88 -19.31 -2.15
C GLY A 228 -30.75 -18.87 -0.99
N ALA A 229 -32.04 -18.62 -1.19
CA ALA A 229 -32.99 -18.44 -0.11
C ALA A 229 -33.52 -19.80 0.35
N GLY A 230 -32.80 -20.44 1.26
CA GLY A 230 -33.20 -21.64 2.02
C GLY A 230 -33.24 -21.31 3.50
N ALA A 231 -34.46 -21.06 3.98
CA ALA A 231 -35.01 -21.25 5.33
C ALA A 231 -34.17 -20.96 6.59
N GLY A 232 -34.52 -19.86 7.31
CA GLY A 232 -34.74 -19.94 8.77
C GLY A 232 -33.55 -19.62 9.68
N ALA A 233 -33.18 -18.32 9.78
CA ALA A 233 -32.73 -17.72 11.04
C ALA A 233 -32.97 -16.21 10.94
N ALA A 234 -33.35 -15.57 12.03
CA ALA A 234 -33.60 -14.12 12.12
C ALA A 234 -32.44 -13.37 11.47
N GLY A 235 -32.67 -12.78 10.31
CA GLY A 235 -31.66 -12.15 9.49
C GLY A 235 -31.17 -10.83 10.11
N GLY A 236 -30.16 -10.91 10.96
CA GLY A 236 -29.29 -9.77 11.22
C GLY A 236 -28.59 -9.44 9.90
N VAL A 237 -28.65 -8.18 9.46
CA VAL A 237 -27.85 -7.69 8.34
C VAL A 237 -26.40 -7.93 8.72
N VAL A 238 -25.73 -8.89 8.04
CA VAL A 238 -24.30 -9.12 8.24
C VAL A 238 -23.57 -7.92 7.62
N THR A 239 -23.15 -7.01 8.50
CA THR A 239 -22.37 -5.85 8.06
C THR A 239 -20.97 -6.33 7.67
N ARG A 240 -20.57 -6.10 6.42
CA ARG A 240 -19.23 -6.40 5.96
C ARG A 240 -18.23 -5.37 6.48
N LYS A 241 -17.08 -5.82 6.90
CA LYS A 241 -15.99 -4.98 7.41
C LYS A 241 -14.78 -5.07 6.48
N VAL A 242 -14.12 -3.94 6.26
CA VAL A 242 -12.84 -3.89 5.55
C VAL A 242 -11.92 -2.88 6.22
N GLY A 243 -10.63 -3.20 6.28
CA GLY A 243 -9.61 -2.39 6.93
C GLY A 243 -8.74 -1.62 5.95
N LEU A 244 -8.31 -0.44 6.35
CA LEU A 244 -7.36 0.40 5.64
C LEU A 244 -6.27 0.87 6.59
N ILE A 245 -5.00 0.59 6.25
CA ILE A 245 -3.82 1.17 6.90
C ILE A 245 -3.17 2.13 5.90
N ASP A 246 -3.29 3.44 6.17
CA ASP A 246 -2.89 4.52 5.26
C ASP A 246 -2.76 5.85 6.04
N GLY A 247 -2.90 6.98 5.39
CA GLY A 247 -3.22 8.26 6.00
C GLY A 247 -4.71 8.38 6.35
N GLY A 248 -5.08 9.44 7.06
CA GLY A 248 -6.46 9.66 7.47
C GLY A 248 -7.42 9.85 6.29
N VAL A 249 -8.70 9.59 6.55
CA VAL A 249 -9.78 9.66 5.57
C VAL A 249 -10.64 10.91 5.84
N ASP A 250 -10.93 11.69 4.79
CA ASP A 250 -11.93 12.75 4.86
C ASP A 250 -13.35 12.14 4.82
N THR A 251 -13.86 11.79 5.98
CA THR A 251 -15.17 11.14 6.12
C THR A 251 -16.34 12.05 5.75
N SER A 252 -16.09 13.36 5.60
CA SER A 252 -17.12 14.33 5.19
C SER A 252 -17.41 14.29 3.68
N HIS A 253 -16.58 13.63 2.89
CA HIS A 253 -16.75 13.53 1.45
C HIS A 253 -18.03 12.76 1.07
N ASP A 254 -18.79 13.27 0.10
CA ASP A 254 -20.09 12.74 -0.32
C ASP A 254 -20.10 11.25 -0.69
N VAL A 255 -18.98 10.72 -1.19
CA VAL A 255 -18.86 9.28 -1.50
C VAL A 255 -18.94 8.38 -0.28
N PHE A 256 -18.80 8.94 0.92
CA PHE A 256 -18.88 8.22 2.19
C PHE A 256 -20.21 8.49 2.95
N ARG A 257 -21.14 9.19 2.32
CA ARG A 257 -22.46 9.44 2.95
C ARG A 257 -23.13 8.13 3.30
N ASP A 258 -23.63 8.05 4.53
CA ASP A 258 -24.30 6.87 5.10
C ASP A 258 -23.42 5.62 5.20
N ILE A 259 -22.10 5.77 5.18
CA ILE A 259 -21.14 4.70 5.42
C ILE A 259 -20.53 4.87 6.81
N VAL A 260 -20.50 3.79 7.58
CA VAL A 260 -19.86 3.78 8.90
C VAL A 260 -18.34 3.67 8.71
N ILE A 261 -17.60 4.65 9.22
CA ILE A 261 -16.14 4.68 9.18
C ILE A 261 -15.62 4.84 10.60
N HIS A 262 -14.90 3.82 11.07
CA HIS A 262 -14.17 3.83 12.32
C HIS A 262 -12.74 4.30 12.05
N GLN A 263 -12.28 5.31 12.78
CA GLN A 263 -10.93 5.83 12.63
C GLN A 263 -10.08 5.51 13.86
N HIS A 264 -8.82 5.13 13.62
CA HIS A 264 -7.82 4.81 14.63
C HIS A 264 -6.50 5.53 14.35
N GLY A 265 -5.70 5.71 15.40
CA GLY A 265 -4.41 6.40 15.32
C GLY A 265 -4.48 7.85 15.80
N CYS A 266 -3.36 8.55 15.76
CA CYS A 266 -3.23 9.99 16.01
C CYS A 266 -3.84 10.45 17.34
N SER A 267 -3.80 9.61 18.38
CA SER A 267 -4.43 9.90 19.68
C SER A 267 -5.94 10.23 19.57
N GLY A 268 -6.63 9.61 18.59
CA GLY A 268 -8.05 9.76 18.37
C GLY A 268 -8.46 10.92 17.44
N ALA A 269 -7.49 11.62 16.84
CA ALA A 269 -7.74 12.73 15.91
C ALA A 269 -7.06 12.45 14.56
N SER A 270 -7.67 11.59 13.74
CA SER A 270 -7.20 11.29 12.37
C SER A 270 -7.07 12.58 11.54
N VAL A 271 -6.00 12.68 10.76
CA VAL A 271 -5.71 13.83 9.90
C VAL A 271 -6.05 13.47 8.46
N PRO A 272 -7.13 14.02 7.86
CA PRO A 272 -7.51 13.72 6.49
C PRO A 272 -6.36 13.92 5.51
N ALA A 273 -6.05 12.89 4.74
CA ALA A 273 -4.99 12.88 3.75
C ALA A 273 -5.54 12.53 2.36
N PRO A 274 -5.02 13.15 1.30
CA PRO A 274 -5.46 12.86 -0.06
C PRO A 274 -5.33 11.37 -0.42
N HIS A 275 -4.22 10.73 -0.06
CA HIS A 275 -3.97 9.34 -0.40
C HIS A 275 -4.95 8.38 0.34
N GLY A 276 -5.08 8.51 1.65
CA GLY A 276 -6.00 7.68 2.43
C GLY A 276 -7.47 7.85 2.01
N THR A 277 -7.89 9.10 1.71
CA THR A 277 -9.24 9.39 1.21
C THR A 277 -9.48 8.73 -0.16
N ALA A 278 -8.52 8.82 -1.08
CA ALA A 278 -8.61 8.20 -2.39
C ALA A 278 -8.71 6.67 -2.30
N VAL A 279 -7.82 6.05 -1.52
CA VAL A 279 -7.79 4.59 -1.33
C VAL A 279 -9.10 4.10 -0.68
N ALA A 280 -9.58 4.79 0.37
CA ALA A 280 -10.87 4.48 1.01
C ALA A 280 -12.02 4.54 0.02
N SER A 281 -12.06 5.57 -0.85
CA SER A 281 -13.14 5.71 -1.83
C SER A 281 -13.18 4.56 -2.84
N LEU A 282 -12.04 4.13 -3.35
CA LEU A 282 -11.94 2.98 -4.27
C LEU A 282 -12.34 1.67 -3.62
N MET A 283 -12.25 1.59 -2.30
CA MET A 283 -12.64 0.40 -1.55
C MET A 283 -14.13 0.36 -1.24
N ILE A 284 -14.70 1.42 -0.65
CA ILE A 284 -16.07 1.42 -0.10
C ILE A 284 -16.97 2.55 -0.60
N GLY A 285 -16.43 3.51 -1.36
CA GLY A 285 -17.16 4.71 -1.76
C GLY A 285 -18.42 4.41 -2.55
N ARG A 286 -19.48 5.21 -2.33
CA ARG A 286 -20.75 5.07 -3.02
C ARG A 286 -21.40 6.43 -3.29
N SER A 287 -21.68 6.70 -4.55
CA SER A 287 -22.53 7.81 -5.00
C SER A 287 -23.18 7.45 -6.34
N PRO A 288 -24.11 8.27 -6.88
CA PRO A 288 -24.71 7.97 -8.18
C PRO A 288 -23.72 7.84 -9.34
N ARG A 289 -22.53 8.44 -9.22
CA ARG A 289 -21.48 8.44 -10.25
C ARG A 289 -20.19 7.75 -9.83
N PHE A 290 -20.13 7.20 -8.63
CA PHE A 290 -18.91 6.62 -8.09
C PHE A 290 -19.22 5.35 -7.28
N HIS A 291 -18.54 4.25 -7.59
CA HIS A 291 -18.66 2.98 -6.88
C HIS A 291 -17.29 2.42 -6.58
N GLY A 292 -17.01 2.14 -5.30
CA GLY A 292 -15.89 1.35 -4.84
C GLY A 292 -16.14 -0.16 -5.02
N ALA A 293 -15.15 -0.96 -4.63
CA ALA A 293 -15.21 -2.42 -4.83
C ALA A 293 -16.15 -3.14 -3.84
N ALA A 294 -16.37 -2.57 -2.65
CA ALA A 294 -17.27 -3.10 -1.60
C ALA A 294 -18.20 -1.99 -1.07
N PRO A 295 -19.08 -1.41 -1.90
CA PRO A 295 -19.90 -0.28 -1.50
C PRO A 295 -20.84 -0.67 -0.37
N GLY A 296 -20.86 0.13 0.71
CA GLY A 296 -21.71 -0.10 1.89
C GLY A 296 -21.11 -0.99 2.97
N SER A 297 -19.86 -1.44 2.81
CA SER A 297 -19.09 -2.06 3.89
C SER A 297 -18.68 -1.02 4.93
N GLU A 298 -18.59 -1.43 6.21
CA GLU A 298 -17.96 -0.63 7.26
C GLU A 298 -16.45 -0.56 7.03
N LEU A 299 -15.90 0.65 7.08
CA LEU A 299 -14.47 0.89 6.97
C LEU A 299 -13.84 1.05 8.35
N TYR A 300 -12.77 0.31 8.57
CA TYR A 300 -11.86 0.49 9.69
C TYR A 300 -10.58 1.15 9.16
N ALA A 301 -10.42 2.45 9.35
CA ALA A 301 -9.32 3.26 8.80
C ALA A 301 -8.32 3.61 9.90
N ALA A 302 -7.09 3.15 9.77
CA ALA A 302 -5.99 3.51 10.64
C ALA A 302 -5.09 4.55 9.97
N ASP A 303 -5.05 5.76 10.53
CA ASP A 303 -4.11 6.80 10.15
C ASP A 303 -2.78 6.56 10.87
N VAL A 304 -1.79 6.06 10.12
CA VAL A 304 -0.45 5.80 10.65
C VAL A 304 0.53 6.94 10.43
N TYR A 305 0.10 8.00 9.73
CA TYR A 305 0.95 9.17 9.46
C TYR A 305 0.72 10.34 10.41
N CYS A 306 -0.52 10.61 10.78
CA CYS A 306 -0.88 11.72 11.65
C CYS A 306 -0.37 13.10 11.17
N GLY A 307 -0.08 13.24 9.88
CA GLY A 307 0.56 14.45 9.33
C GLY A 307 1.99 14.71 9.83
N LEU A 308 2.65 13.71 10.43
CA LEU A 308 3.98 13.84 11.01
C LEU A 308 5.07 13.37 10.03
N PRO A 309 6.27 13.97 10.06
CA PRO A 309 7.43 13.52 9.27
C PRO A 309 7.85 12.06 9.61
N THR A 310 7.63 11.65 10.87
CA THR A 310 7.88 10.28 11.37
C THR A 310 6.68 9.36 11.20
N GLY A 311 5.66 9.78 10.46
CA GLY A 311 4.48 8.98 10.15
C GLY A 311 4.82 7.75 9.31
N GLY A 312 4.00 6.71 9.43
CA GLY A 312 4.23 5.43 8.78
C GLY A 312 5.29 4.57 9.49
N ALA A 313 5.64 4.89 10.72
CA ALA A 313 6.56 4.10 11.54
C ALA A 313 6.04 2.67 11.74
N VAL A 314 6.94 1.69 11.71
CA VAL A 314 6.56 0.28 11.76
C VAL A 314 5.81 -0.09 13.04
N ASP A 315 6.06 0.60 14.15
CA ASP A 315 5.32 0.41 15.40
C ASP A 315 3.87 0.90 15.30
N ALA A 316 3.60 1.96 14.54
CA ALA A 316 2.24 2.43 14.25
C ALA A 316 1.49 1.48 13.30
N VAL A 317 2.17 0.93 12.30
CA VAL A 317 1.59 -0.08 11.39
C VAL A 317 1.23 -1.36 12.15
N ALA A 318 2.09 -1.81 13.07
CA ALA A 318 1.83 -2.98 13.90
C ALA A 318 0.65 -2.77 14.87
N ASP A 319 0.53 -1.59 15.48
CA ASP A 319 -0.59 -1.19 16.33
C ASP A 319 -1.92 -1.19 15.53
N ALA A 320 -1.89 -0.62 14.32
CA ALA A 320 -3.02 -0.62 13.41
C ALA A 320 -3.49 -2.05 13.05
N LEU A 321 -2.54 -2.95 12.74
CA LEU A 321 -2.85 -4.35 12.45
C LEU A 321 -3.49 -5.05 13.67
N ALA A 322 -2.98 -4.83 14.89
CA ALA A 322 -3.54 -5.40 16.11
C ALA A 322 -4.96 -4.86 16.37
N TRP A 323 -5.18 -3.57 16.15
CA TRP A 323 -6.51 -2.98 16.23
C TRP A 323 -7.50 -3.66 15.27
N MET A 324 -7.10 -3.89 14.00
CA MET A 324 -7.94 -4.58 13.01
C MET A 324 -8.31 -6.01 13.46
N VAL A 325 -7.37 -6.72 14.09
CA VAL A 325 -7.62 -8.06 14.63
C VAL A 325 -8.62 -8.00 15.78
N ARG A 326 -8.46 -7.08 16.72
CA ARG A 326 -9.38 -6.88 17.84
C ARG A 326 -10.81 -6.55 17.37
N GLU A 327 -10.92 -5.75 16.31
CA GLU A 327 -12.22 -5.37 15.71
C GLU A 327 -12.78 -6.46 14.77
N HIS A 328 -12.11 -7.60 14.65
CA HIS A 328 -12.49 -8.70 13.76
C HIS A 328 -12.69 -8.27 12.30
N VAL A 329 -11.78 -7.45 11.77
CA VAL A 329 -11.81 -6.98 10.38
C VAL A 329 -11.20 -8.04 9.46
N PRO A 330 -11.98 -8.73 8.61
CA PRO A 330 -11.50 -9.93 7.91
C PRO A 330 -10.46 -9.67 6.83
N VAL A 331 -10.54 -8.51 6.15
CA VAL A 331 -9.63 -8.13 5.06
C VAL A 331 -9.04 -6.77 5.37
N ILE A 332 -7.72 -6.67 5.30
CA ILE A 332 -6.96 -5.47 5.66
C ILE A 332 -6.11 -5.04 4.46
N ASN A 333 -6.39 -3.85 3.91
CA ASN A 333 -5.58 -3.23 2.87
C ASN A 333 -4.45 -2.40 3.47
N VAL A 334 -3.22 -2.61 2.96
CA VAL A 334 -2.04 -1.82 3.32
C VAL A 334 -1.48 -1.18 2.05
N SER A 335 -1.77 0.10 1.83
CA SER A 335 -1.31 0.84 0.64
C SER A 335 0.02 1.57 0.88
N LEU A 336 0.86 1.00 1.72
CA LEU A 336 2.17 1.50 2.12
C LEU A 336 3.26 0.53 1.69
N VAL A 337 4.46 1.05 1.47
CA VAL A 337 5.63 0.24 1.13
C VAL A 337 6.86 0.67 1.94
N GLY A 338 7.66 -0.32 2.29
CA GLY A 338 8.90 -0.12 3.05
C GLY A 338 9.90 -1.25 2.85
N PRO A 339 11.02 -1.20 3.57
CA PRO A 339 12.02 -2.26 3.57
C PRO A 339 11.52 -3.49 4.33
N PRO A 340 12.23 -4.65 4.25
CA PRO A 340 11.96 -5.76 5.13
C PRO A 340 12.17 -5.36 6.59
N ASN A 341 11.30 -5.84 7.46
CA ASN A 341 11.37 -5.60 8.90
C ASN A 341 10.90 -6.85 9.66
N SER A 342 11.78 -7.41 10.47
CA SER A 342 11.52 -8.70 11.14
C SER A 342 10.40 -8.63 12.17
N MET A 343 10.22 -7.47 12.82
CA MET A 343 9.10 -7.28 13.74
C MET A 343 7.77 -7.25 12.99
N LEU A 344 7.66 -6.47 11.90
CA LEU A 344 6.44 -6.39 11.10
C LEU A 344 6.09 -7.73 10.45
N GLU A 345 7.10 -8.49 9.99
CA GLU A 345 6.89 -9.83 9.44
C GLU A 345 6.21 -10.75 10.46
N ASN A 346 6.66 -10.73 11.73
CA ASN A 346 6.02 -11.51 12.79
C ASN A 346 4.58 -11.08 13.05
N VAL A 347 4.31 -9.77 13.09
CA VAL A 347 2.94 -9.26 13.26
C VAL A 347 2.04 -9.68 12.10
N VAL A 348 2.46 -9.49 10.85
CA VAL A 348 1.70 -9.88 9.65
C VAL A 348 1.42 -11.39 9.64
N ARG A 349 2.42 -12.21 10.00
CA ARG A 349 2.27 -13.66 10.10
C ARG A 349 1.21 -14.05 11.15
N LEU A 350 1.18 -13.40 12.31
CA LEU A 350 0.14 -13.64 13.33
C LEU A 350 -1.24 -13.21 12.83
N VAL A 351 -1.38 -12.04 12.22
CA VAL A 351 -2.64 -11.56 11.64
C VAL A 351 -3.23 -12.59 10.65
N ILE A 352 -2.39 -13.11 9.74
CA ILE A 352 -2.81 -14.12 8.76
C ILE A 352 -3.13 -15.45 9.45
N ALA A 353 -2.36 -15.83 10.48
CA ALA A 353 -2.63 -17.05 11.26
C ALA A 353 -3.99 -17.02 11.97
N HIS A 354 -4.46 -15.84 12.36
CA HIS A 354 -5.78 -15.60 12.95
C HIS A 354 -6.92 -15.53 11.91
N GLY A 355 -6.64 -15.78 10.64
CA GLY A 355 -7.65 -15.90 9.59
C GLY A 355 -8.00 -14.61 8.87
N HIS A 356 -7.22 -13.55 9.08
CA HIS A 356 -7.34 -12.32 8.32
C HIS A 356 -6.60 -12.41 6.98
N VAL A 357 -7.08 -11.69 5.98
CA VAL A 357 -6.38 -11.50 4.70
C VAL A 357 -5.69 -10.14 4.72
N VAL A 358 -4.39 -10.12 4.49
CA VAL A 358 -3.63 -8.87 4.28
C VAL A 358 -3.41 -8.68 2.80
N VAL A 359 -3.94 -7.59 2.25
CA VAL A 359 -3.78 -7.16 0.85
C VAL A 359 -2.83 -5.98 0.83
N ALA A 360 -1.83 -5.98 -0.04
CA ALA A 360 -0.86 -4.89 -0.07
C ALA A 360 -0.41 -4.54 -1.50
N ALA A 361 -0.16 -3.25 -1.71
CA ALA A 361 0.43 -2.74 -2.94
C ALA A 361 1.87 -3.26 -3.12
N VAL A 362 2.21 -3.76 -4.31
CA VAL A 362 3.58 -4.27 -4.57
C VAL A 362 4.63 -3.17 -4.68
N GLY A 363 4.20 -1.91 -4.85
CA GLY A 363 5.06 -0.74 -4.96
C GLY A 363 5.27 -0.25 -6.39
N ASN A 364 5.83 0.97 -6.50
CA ASN A 364 5.98 1.71 -7.76
C ASN A 364 7.44 2.14 -8.02
N ASP A 365 8.40 1.37 -7.55
CA ASP A 365 9.83 1.65 -7.69
C ASP A 365 10.44 1.07 -8.99
N GLY A 366 9.59 0.53 -9.86
CA GLY A 366 9.98 -0.05 -11.14
C GLY A 366 10.15 -1.59 -11.10
N PRO A 367 10.19 -2.22 -12.30
CA PRO A 367 10.19 -3.67 -12.43
C PRO A 367 11.46 -4.36 -11.91
N ALA A 368 12.57 -3.63 -11.77
CA ALA A 368 13.85 -4.12 -11.28
C ALA A 368 14.11 -3.76 -9.81
N ALA A 369 13.15 -3.13 -9.14
CA ALA A 369 13.28 -2.79 -7.73
C ALA A 369 13.36 -4.04 -6.85
N PRO A 370 14.12 -3.99 -5.73
CA PRO A 370 14.06 -5.04 -4.73
C PRO A 370 12.63 -5.19 -4.18
N PRO A 371 12.29 -6.37 -3.64
CA PRO A 371 10.98 -6.59 -3.03
C PRO A 371 10.65 -5.54 -1.98
N LEU A 372 9.43 -5.00 -2.03
CA LEU A 372 8.90 -4.07 -1.05
C LEU A 372 7.87 -4.77 -0.14
N TYR A 373 7.78 -4.29 1.09
CA TYR A 373 6.96 -4.90 2.14
C TYR A 373 5.86 -3.93 2.60
N PRO A 374 4.69 -4.47 3.02
CA PRO A 374 4.42 -5.85 3.41
C PRO A 374 4.06 -6.80 2.25
N ALA A 375 3.85 -6.34 1.02
CA ALA A 375 3.42 -7.18 -0.12
C ALA A 375 4.31 -8.42 -0.36
N SER A 376 5.59 -8.34 0.01
CA SER A 376 6.55 -9.44 -0.20
C SER A 376 6.68 -10.41 0.99
N TYR A 377 5.94 -10.22 2.09
CA TYR A 377 5.86 -11.23 3.14
C TYR A 377 5.07 -12.46 2.68
N PRO A 378 5.37 -13.64 3.24
CA PRO A 378 4.60 -14.85 2.93
C PRO A 378 3.11 -14.64 3.18
N ASP A 379 2.28 -15.21 2.30
CA ASP A 379 0.81 -15.24 2.37
C ASP A 379 0.10 -13.88 2.29
N VAL A 380 0.83 -12.78 2.11
CA VAL A 380 0.25 -11.50 1.78
C VAL A 380 -0.21 -11.50 0.32
N VAL A 381 -1.39 -10.94 0.08
CA VAL A 381 -1.96 -10.77 -1.26
C VAL A 381 -1.36 -9.50 -1.89
N GLY A 382 -0.26 -9.64 -2.60
CA GLY A 382 0.38 -8.54 -3.30
C GLY A 382 -0.35 -8.17 -4.59
N VAL A 383 -0.65 -6.89 -4.77
CA VAL A 383 -1.44 -6.38 -5.90
C VAL A 383 -0.63 -5.42 -6.75
N THR A 384 -0.56 -5.73 -8.04
CA THR A 384 -0.03 -4.82 -9.07
C THR A 384 -1.14 -4.01 -9.74
N ALA A 385 -0.78 -3.02 -10.52
CA ALA A 385 -1.72 -2.08 -11.14
C ALA A 385 -1.68 -2.14 -12.67
N VAL A 386 -2.86 -2.04 -13.31
CA VAL A 386 -2.99 -1.91 -14.75
C VAL A 386 -3.67 -0.61 -15.17
N ASP A 387 -3.34 -0.14 -16.38
CA ASP A 387 -3.98 0.99 -17.06
C ASP A 387 -5.33 0.60 -17.71
N ALA A 388 -6.00 1.54 -18.36
CA ALA A 388 -7.27 1.30 -19.06
C ALA A 388 -7.15 0.30 -20.24
N ARG A 389 -5.94 0.04 -20.72
CA ARG A 389 -5.63 -0.95 -21.75
C ARG A 389 -5.20 -2.29 -21.19
N GLN A 390 -5.40 -2.49 -19.87
CA GLN A 390 -5.01 -3.70 -19.12
C GLN A 390 -3.49 -3.98 -19.14
N ARG A 391 -2.66 -2.97 -19.37
CA ARG A 391 -1.21 -3.10 -19.34
C ARG A 391 -0.72 -2.76 -17.94
N VAL A 392 0.18 -3.59 -17.40
CA VAL A 392 0.84 -3.30 -16.13
C VAL A 392 1.55 -1.95 -16.18
N LEU A 393 1.45 -1.17 -15.11
CA LEU A 393 2.12 0.12 -15.03
C LEU A 393 3.64 -0.07 -15.09
N LEU A 394 4.32 0.83 -15.82
CA LEU A 394 5.77 0.75 -16.00
C LEU A 394 6.54 0.84 -14.67
N GLU A 395 5.98 1.63 -13.74
CA GLU A 395 6.52 1.82 -12.40
C GLU A 395 6.22 0.67 -11.43
N ALA A 396 5.26 -0.21 -11.73
CA ALA A 396 4.90 -1.29 -10.83
C ALA A 396 6.06 -2.28 -10.61
N CYS A 397 6.31 -2.59 -9.34
CA CYS A 397 7.26 -3.63 -8.98
C CYS A 397 6.77 -5.00 -9.45
N ARG A 398 7.69 -5.89 -9.80
CA ARG A 398 7.42 -7.24 -10.31
C ARG A 398 8.06 -8.29 -9.43
N GLY A 399 7.56 -9.51 -9.50
CA GLY A 399 8.14 -10.64 -8.79
C GLY A 399 7.09 -11.60 -8.23
N LYS A 400 7.57 -12.60 -7.47
CA LYS A 400 6.74 -13.66 -6.88
C LYS A 400 5.66 -13.18 -5.90
N GLN A 401 5.80 -11.96 -5.38
CA GLN A 401 4.83 -11.31 -4.49
C GLN A 401 3.57 -10.87 -5.21
N VAL A 402 3.59 -10.70 -6.54
CA VAL A 402 2.39 -10.33 -7.31
C VAL A 402 1.42 -11.50 -7.30
N LYS A 403 0.23 -11.31 -6.73
CA LYS A 403 -0.86 -12.29 -6.71
C LYS A 403 -2.00 -11.91 -7.65
N PHE A 404 -2.34 -10.63 -7.71
CA PHE A 404 -3.39 -10.12 -8.60
C PHE A 404 -2.97 -8.82 -9.26
N SER A 405 -3.60 -8.53 -10.38
CA SER A 405 -3.62 -7.20 -10.99
C SER A 405 -5.02 -6.61 -10.90
N ALA A 406 -5.11 -5.29 -10.69
CA ALA A 406 -6.36 -4.56 -10.68
C ALA A 406 -6.18 -3.16 -11.29
N PRO A 407 -7.26 -2.43 -11.64
CA PRO A 407 -7.18 -1.05 -12.11
C PRO A 407 -6.41 -0.16 -11.13
N GLY A 408 -5.41 0.57 -11.61
CA GLY A 408 -4.61 1.47 -10.79
C GLY A 408 -4.16 2.74 -11.53
N ALA A 409 -4.72 3.00 -12.73
CA ALA A 409 -4.53 4.24 -13.47
C ALA A 409 -5.71 4.51 -14.39
N ASP A 410 -5.72 5.69 -15.00
CA ASP A 410 -6.80 6.17 -15.90
C ASP A 410 -8.18 6.12 -15.23
N MET A 411 -8.24 6.48 -13.97
CA MET A 411 -9.45 6.53 -13.16
C MET A 411 -9.39 7.66 -12.12
N SER A 412 -10.54 8.00 -11.56
CA SER A 412 -10.67 9.01 -10.50
C SER A 412 -10.83 8.35 -9.13
N ALA A 413 -10.44 9.07 -8.10
CA ALA A 413 -10.74 8.75 -6.71
C ALA A 413 -11.14 10.02 -5.94
N ALA A 414 -11.81 9.86 -4.81
CA ALA A 414 -12.14 10.99 -3.96
C ALA A 414 -10.87 11.63 -3.40
N ASN A 415 -10.92 12.94 -3.24
CA ASN A 415 -9.87 13.75 -2.67
C ASN A 415 -10.51 14.69 -1.64
N PRO A 416 -9.84 15.08 -0.55
CA PRO A 416 -10.43 15.95 0.46
C PRO A 416 -11.11 17.20 -0.11
N ALA A 417 -12.01 17.79 0.70
CA ALA A 417 -12.80 18.97 0.32
C ALA A 417 -13.72 18.75 -0.89
N GLN A 418 -14.43 17.61 -0.92
CA GLN A 418 -15.44 17.28 -1.94
C GLN A 418 -14.90 17.28 -3.38
N SER A 419 -13.61 17.02 -3.55
CA SER A 419 -12.98 17.02 -4.86
C SER A 419 -12.66 15.59 -5.33
N TYR A 420 -12.31 15.46 -6.61
CA TYR A 420 -11.82 14.21 -7.17
C TYR A 420 -10.45 14.43 -7.82
N ALA A 421 -9.60 13.44 -7.75
CA ALA A 421 -8.29 13.46 -8.39
C ALA A 421 -8.11 12.25 -9.30
N SER A 422 -7.36 12.42 -10.39
CA SER A 422 -6.86 11.28 -11.14
C SER A 422 -5.82 10.53 -10.33
N VAL A 423 -5.84 9.20 -10.38
CA VAL A 423 -4.94 8.37 -9.59
C VAL A 423 -4.10 7.46 -10.47
N ARG A 424 -2.87 7.17 -10.00
CA ARG A 424 -1.95 6.26 -10.66
C ARG A 424 -1.02 5.58 -9.64
N GLY A 425 -0.99 4.25 -9.63
CA GLY A 425 -0.12 3.45 -8.79
C GLY A 425 -0.77 2.20 -8.24
N THR A 426 0.05 1.31 -7.71
CA THR A 426 -0.38 0.03 -7.11
C THR A 426 -1.18 0.24 -5.83
N SER A 427 -1.00 1.36 -5.13
CA SER A 427 -1.79 1.75 -3.95
C SER A 427 -3.28 1.96 -4.26
N PHE A 428 -3.63 2.21 -5.51
CA PHE A 428 -5.04 2.39 -5.94
C PHE A 428 -5.64 1.10 -6.52
N ALA A 429 -4.81 0.12 -6.84
CA ALA A 429 -5.24 -1.21 -7.27
C ALA A 429 -5.53 -2.13 -6.08
N SER A 430 -4.71 -2.07 -5.02
CA SER A 430 -4.86 -2.94 -3.85
C SER A 430 -6.21 -2.79 -3.13
N PRO A 431 -6.81 -1.58 -2.94
CA PRO A 431 -8.13 -1.45 -2.31
C PRO A 431 -9.26 -2.11 -3.12
N ILE A 432 -9.14 -2.21 -4.43
CA ILE A 432 -10.12 -2.91 -5.27
C ILE A 432 -10.10 -4.40 -4.93
N VAL A 433 -8.92 -5.02 -4.87
CA VAL A 433 -8.79 -6.43 -4.48
C VAL A 433 -9.25 -6.65 -3.04
N ALA A 434 -8.91 -5.74 -2.13
CA ALA A 434 -9.35 -5.82 -0.73
C ALA A 434 -10.88 -5.75 -0.61
N GLY A 435 -11.53 -4.86 -1.35
CA GLY A 435 -12.99 -4.76 -1.38
C GLY A 435 -13.64 -6.04 -1.91
N LEU A 436 -13.16 -6.59 -3.04
CA LEU A 436 -13.66 -7.84 -3.61
C LEU A 436 -13.54 -9.01 -2.63
N LEU A 437 -12.42 -9.11 -1.90
CA LEU A 437 -12.22 -10.14 -0.88
C LEU A 437 -13.12 -9.92 0.34
N ALA A 438 -13.38 -8.67 0.74
CA ALA A 438 -14.27 -8.35 1.85
C ALA A 438 -15.74 -8.73 1.56
N GLU A 439 -16.16 -8.65 0.29
CA GLU A 439 -17.48 -9.14 -0.13
C GLU A 439 -17.61 -10.65 0.06
N ALA A 440 -16.52 -11.42 -0.08
CA ALA A 440 -16.48 -12.88 0.02
C ALA A 440 -16.17 -13.39 1.43
N LEU A 441 -15.59 -12.57 2.32
CA LEU A 441 -15.14 -12.98 3.65
C LEU A 441 -15.80 -12.14 4.74
N PRO A 442 -16.92 -12.59 5.33
CA PRO A 442 -17.67 -11.80 6.32
C PRO A 442 -17.03 -11.73 7.71
N ALA A 443 -16.14 -12.66 8.04
CA ALA A 443 -15.43 -12.71 9.32
C ALA A 443 -14.05 -13.37 9.15
N PRO A 444 -13.09 -13.11 10.05
CA PRO A 444 -11.80 -13.78 10.02
C PRO A 444 -11.95 -15.29 10.21
N ASP A 445 -11.51 -16.06 9.24
CA ASP A 445 -11.42 -17.52 9.27
C ASP A 445 -10.37 -17.98 8.27
N LYS A 446 -9.39 -18.75 8.73
CA LYS A 446 -8.25 -19.13 7.91
C LYS A 446 -8.63 -19.94 6.67
N ALA A 447 -9.55 -20.89 6.82
CA ALA A 447 -9.97 -21.74 5.70
C ALA A 447 -10.85 -20.96 4.72
N ALA A 448 -11.74 -20.10 5.23
CA ALA A 448 -12.56 -19.24 4.39
C ALA A 448 -11.70 -18.18 3.66
N ALA A 449 -10.69 -17.60 4.32
CA ALA A 449 -9.74 -16.68 3.70
C ALA A 449 -8.99 -17.31 2.52
N GLN A 450 -8.48 -18.54 2.71
CA GLN A 450 -7.82 -19.27 1.64
C GLN A 450 -8.78 -19.57 0.47
N ARG A 451 -10.02 -19.97 0.77
CA ARG A 451 -11.04 -20.19 -0.27
C ARG A 451 -11.35 -18.89 -1.00
N ALA A 452 -11.60 -17.80 -0.31
CA ALA A 452 -11.91 -16.50 -0.93
C ALA A 452 -10.80 -16.04 -1.89
N VAL A 453 -9.53 -16.19 -1.52
CA VAL A 453 -8.39 -15.88 -2.40
C VAL A 453 -8.33 -16.84 -3.60
N SER A 454 -8.56 -18.13 -3.38
CA SER A 454 -8.55 -19.14 -4.46
C SER A 454 -9.72 -18.93 -5.44
N ASP A 455 -10.89 -18.60 -4.93
CA ASP A 455 -12.08 -18.32 -5.75
C ASP A 455 -11.88 -17.04 -6.57
N LEU A 456 -11.30 -16.00 -5.97
CA LEU A 456 -10.94 -14.78 -6.70
C LEU A 456 -9.92 -15.08 -7.81
N ALA A 457 -8.92 -15.95 -7.53
CA ALA A 457 -7.94 -16.38 -8.52
C ALA A 457 -8.57 -17.16 -9.68
N ALA A 458 -9.55 -18.02 -9.40
CA ALA A 458 -10.27 -18.80 -10.44
C ALA A 458 -11.11 -17.92 -11.39
N HIS A 459 -11.50 -16.70 -10.94
CA HIS A 459 -12.27 -15.75 -11.75
C HIS A 459 -11.42 -14.62 -12.34
N ALA A 460 -10.12 -14.60 -12.07
CA ALA A 460 -9.22 -13.61 -12.63
C ALA A 460 -9.06 -13.80 -14.15
N ILE A 461 -9.00 -12.69 -14.88
CA ILE A 461 -8.69 -12.71 -16.32
C ILE A 461 -7.19 -12.90 -16.46
N ASP A 462 -6.76 -14.04 -16.98
CA ASP A 462 -5.34 -14.32 -17.22
C ASP A 462 -4.75 -13.35 -18.24
N LEU A 463 -3.75 -12.59 -17.82
CA LEU A 463 -3.05 -11.60 -18.63
C LEU A 463 -1.55 -11.95 -18.66
N GLY A 464 -0.92 -11.73 -19.81
CA GLY A 464 0.51 -11.97 -19.96
C GLY A 464 0.83 -13.39 -20.37
N ALA A 465 1.73 -14.06 -19.65
CA ALA A 465 2.05 -15.47 -19.88
C ALA A 465 0.94 -16.36 -19.32
N PRO A 466 0.61 -17.49 -19.96
CA PRO A 466 -0.44 -18.39 -19.45
C PRO A 466 -0.19 -18.85 -18.01
N GLY A 467 -1.21 -18.71 -17.15
CA GLY A 467 -1.14 -19.03 -15.73
C GLY A 467 -0.46 -17.95 -14.88
N PRO A 468 -0.29 -18.19 -13.56
CA PRO A 468 0.26 -17.20 -12.67
C PRO A 468 1.69 -16.78 -13.06
N ASP A 469 1.92 -15.48 -13.23
CA ASP A 469 3.20 -14.93 -13.63
C ASP A 469 3.67 -13.77 -12.71
N PRO A 470 4.96 -13.36 -12.76
CA PRO A 470 5.50 -12.33 -11.85
C PRO A 470 5.08 -10.90 -12.22
N ILE A 471 4.26 -10.68 -13.24
CA ILE A 471 3.82 -9.38 -13.75
C ILE A 471 2.37 -9.12 -13.39
N TYR A 472 1.48 -10.09 -13.67
CA TYR A 472 0.03 -9.98 -13.47
C TYR A 472 -0.51 -10.87 -12.34
N GLY A 473 0.30 -11.76 -11.78
CA GLY A 473 -0.11 -12.74 -10.78
C GLY A 473 -1.05 -13.79 -11.38
N PHE A 474 -2.17 -14.06 -10.72
CA PHE A 474 -3.26 -14.91 -11.26
C PHE A 474 -4.05 -14.22 -12.38
N GLY A 475 -3.87 -12.89 -12.56
CA GLY A 475 -4.55 -12.12 -13.58
C GLY A 475 -5.29 -10.90 -13.04
N LEU A 476 -6.11 -10.29 -13.90
CA LEU A 476 -6.88 -9.08 -13.64
C LEU A 476 -8.19 -9.39 -12.94
N VAL A 477 -8.44 -8.71 -11.83
CA VAL A 477 -9.73 -8.70 -11.11
C VAL A 477 -10.27 -7.27 -11.02
N GLY A 478 -11.59 -7.12 -10.94
CA GLY A 478 -12.24 -5.81 -10.82
C GLY A 478 -11.98 -4.87 -11.99
N GLY A 479 -11.79 -5.40 -13.19
CA GLY A 479 -11.49 -4.61 -14.39
C GLY A 479 -12.55 -3.57 -14.74
N ASP A 480 -13.80 -3.83 -14.35
CA ASP A 480 -14.98 -2.97 -14.47
C ASP A 480 -15.11 -1.93 -13.34
N LEU A 481 -14.38 -2.11 -12.24
CA LEU A 481 -14.36 -1.19 -11.10
C LEU A 481 -13.37 -0.04 -11.34
N ARG A 482 -13.62 0.73 -12.39
CA ARG A 482 -12.79 1.86 -12.79
C ARG A 482 -13.65 3.13 -12.80
N PRO A 483 -13.65 3.95 -11.73
CA PRO A 483 -14.40 5.20 -11.71
C PRO A 483 -13.96 6.14 -12.85
N GLU A 484 -14.94 6.80 -13.47
CA GLU A 484 -14.72 7.62 -14.64
C GLU A 484 -13.70 8.75 -14.40
N LEU A 485 -12.72 8.89 -15.29
CA LEU A 485 -11.72 9.95 -15.23
C LEU A 485 -12.34 11.36 -15.38
N ALA A 486 -13.53 11.46 -15.96
CA ALA A 486 -14.29 12.69 -16.08
C ALA A 486 -14.60 13.35 -14.73
N LEU A 487 -14.75 12.57 -13.65
CA LEU A 487 -14.94 13.09 -12.29
C LEU A 487 -13.79 13.99 -11.85
N ALA A 488 -12.55 13.60 -12.12
CA ALA A 488 -11.37 14.38 -11.79
C ALA A 488 -11.13 15.59 -12.72
N LYS A 489 -11.85 15.65 -13.85
CA LYS A 489 -11.72 16.75 -14.82
C LYS A 489 -12.78 17.83 -14.65
N GLY A 490 -13.65 17.74 -13.64
CA GLY A 490 -14.72 18.71 -13.41
C GLY A 490 -15.75 18.74 -14.55
N GLY A 491 -15.94 17.63 -15.24
CA GLY A 491 -16.86 17.55 -16.36
C GLY A 491 -18.28 17.84 -15.92
N ALA A 492 -18.80 19.01 -16.31
CA ALA A 492 -20.22 19.23 -16.40
C ALA A 492 -20.76 18.21 -17.41
N SER A 493 -21.78 17.44 -17.00
CA SER A 493 -22.55 16.63 -17.92
C SER A 493 -23.10 17.58 -19.00
N SER A 494 -22.70 17.38 -20.25
CA SER A 494 -23.54 17.81 -21.37
C SER A 494 -24.77 16.90 -21.31
N ASP A 495 -25.85 17.42 -20.74
CA ASP A 495 -27.21 16.92 -20.94
C ASP A 495 -27.60 17.00 -22.43
#